data_e5223cfa9d6699c4da77237ce253a091
#
_entry.id   e5223cfa9d6699c4da77237ce253a091
#
_cell.length_a   1.000
_cell.length_b   1.000
_cell.length_c   1.000
_cell.angle_alpha   90.00
_cell.angle_beta   90.00
_cell.angle_gamma   90.00
#
_symmetry.space_group_name_H-M   'P 1'
#
loop_
_entity.id
_entity.type
_entity.pdbx_description
1 polymer ?
#
loop_
_entity_poly.entity_id
_entity_poly.type
_entity_poly.pdbx_seq_one_letter_code
_entity_poly.pdbx_strand_id
1 'polypeptide(L)' 'MKGPMRVYYDEQGDFLEISIGKPTQCHAEEVEPGVFLRIDEKTKEVKSVGILSFKKRAKDLRDIKLNLPIEVNFSQFA' A
#
# COMPACT_ATOMS: atom_id res chain seq x y z
N MET A 1 12.60 4.05 -5.06
CA MET A 1 11.62 5.04 -4.66
C MET A 1 12.26 6.02 -3.69
N LYS A 2 12.04 7.29 -3.90
CA LYS A 2 12.69 8.34 -3.11
C LYS A 2 11.64 9.13 -2.36
N GLY A 3 11.93 9.41 -1.09
CA GLY A 3 11.10 10.24 -0.26
C GLY A 3 10.66 9.55 1.01
N PRO A 4 10.08 10.32 1.94
CA PRO A 4 9.60 9.76 3.19
C PRO A 4 8.43 8.82 2.95
N MET A 5 8.41 7.74 3.72
CA MET A 5 7.30 6.79 3.70
C MET A 5 6.31 7.19 4.79
N ARG A 6 5.03 7.20 4.42
CA ARG A 6 3.93 7.41 5.36
C ARG A 6 3.09 6.16 5.43
N VAL A 7 2.73 5.78 6.66
CA VAL A 7 1.83 4.67 6.89
C VAL A 7 0.58 5.22 7.56
N TYR A 8 -0.56 4.98 6.94
CA TYR A 8 -1.85 5.41 7.47
C TYR A 8 -2.75 4.19 7.60
N TYR A 9 -3.38 4.05 8.75
CA TYR A 9 -4.32 2.96 8.99
C TYR A 9 -5.64 3.51 9.49
N ASP A 10 -6.73 3.16 8.78
CA ASP A 10 -8.10 3.51 9.16
C ASP A 10 -8.73 2.30 9.86
N GLU A 11 -8.92 2.41 11.18
CA GLU A 11 -9.49 1.32 11.97
C GLU A 11 -10.92 0.99 11.59
N GLN A 12 -11.73 1.99 11.27
CA GLN A 12 -13.13 1.76 10.93
C GLN A 12 -13.28 1.00 9.62
N GLY A 13 -12.49 1.37 8.63
CA GLY A 13 -12.52 0.73 7.32
C GLY A 13 -11.60 -0.46 7.20
N ASP A 14 -10.76 -0.70 8.21
CA ASP A 14 -9.71 -1.72 8.16
C ASP A 14 -8.88 -1.58 6.89
N PHE A 15 -8.45 -0.35 6.61
CA PHE A 15 -7.73 0.01 5.39
C PHE A 15 -6.36 0.54 5.74
N LEU A 16 -5.33 -0.07 5.17
CA LEU A 16 -3.94 0.36 5.32
C LEU A 16 -3.47 1.02 4.04
N GLU A 17 -2.87 2.19 4.16
CA GLU A 17 -2.23 2.86 3.02
C GLU A 17 -0.79 3.19 3.35
N ILE A 18 0.10 2.83 2.45
CA ILE A 18 1.52 3.18 2.53
C ILE A 18 1.82 4.09 1.36
N SER A 19 2.24 5.31 1.62
CA SER A 19 2.54 6.28 0.57
C SER A 19 3.98 6.75 0.65
N ILE A 20 4.51 7.20 -0.47
CA ILE A 20 5.91 7.58 -0.59
C ILE A 20 6.02 8.94 -1.27
N GLY A 21 6.82 9.81 -0.65
CA GLY A 21 7.09 11.12 -1.20
C GLY A 21 5.92 12.07 -1.10
N LYS A 22 5.97 13.13 -1.88
CA LYS A 22 4.92 14.14 -1.91
C LYS A 22 3.71 13.65 -2.71
N PRO A 23 2.49 14.01 -2.29
CA PRO A 23 1.30 13.69 -3.08
C PRO A 23 1.40 14.28 -4.48
N THR A 24 1.05 13.48 -5.48
CA THR A 24 0.99 13.91 -6.86
C THR A 24 -0.32 13.42 -7.47
N GLN A 25 -0.61 13.87 -8.67
CA GLN A 25 -1.81 13.41 -9.35
C GLN A 25 -1.61 11.98 -9.84
N CYS A 26 -2.41 11.07 -9.30
CA CYS A 26 -2.30 9.65 -9.55
C CYS A 26 -3.62 9.06 -10.01
N HIS A 27 -3.55 7.92 -10.68
CA HIS A 27 -4.70 7.05 -10.88
C HIS A 27 -4.52 5.78 -10.04
N ALA A 28 -5.64 5.16 -9.70
CA ALA A 28 -5.63 3.93 -8.89
C ALA A 28 -5.84 2.72 -9.78
N GLU A 29 -5.08 1.67 -9.52
CA GLU A 29 -5.25 0.37 -10.16
C GLU A 29 -5.40 -0.71 -9.10
N GLU A 30 -6.43 -1.54 -9.23
CA GLU A 30 -6.59 -2.72 -8.39
C GLU A 30 -5.77 -3.86 -9.00
N VAL A 31 -4.69 -4.24 -8.31
CA VAL A 31 -3.78 -5.27 -8.82
C VAL A 31 -4.12 -6.67 -8.33
N GLU A 32 -4.79 -6.75 -7.19
CA GLU A 32 -5.35 -7.97 -6.61
C GLU A 32 -6.60 -7.56 -5.86
N PRO A 33 -7.55 -8.48 -5.60
CA PRO A 33 -8.75 -8.12 -4.85
C PRO A 33 -8.39 -7.45 -3.52
N GLY A 34 -8.78 -6.19 -3.38
CA GLY A 34 -8.54 -5.40 -2.18
C GLY A 34 -7.15 -4.78 -2.08
N VAL A 35 -6.31 -4.89 -3.11
CA VAL A 35 -4.99 -4.25 -3.13
C VAL A 35 -4.93 -3.28 -4.29
N PHE A 36 -4.69 -2.01 -3.95
CA PHE A 36 -4.70 -0.91 -4.92
C PHE A 36 -3.35 -0.23 -4.96
N LEU A 37 -2.90 0.09 -6.16
CA LEU A 37 -1.73 0.95 -6.35
C LEU A 37 -2.20 2.32 -6.81
N ARG A 38 -1.52 3.37 -6.32
CA ARG A 38 -1.65 4.70 -6.86
C ARG A 38 -0.41 5.01 -7.68
N ILE A 39 -0.62 5.33 -8.94
CA ILE A 39 0.45 5.47 -9.91
C ILE A 39 0.43 6.90 -10.44
N ASP A 40 1.59 7.56 -10.36
CA ASP A 40 1.73 8.92 -10.88
C ASP A 40 1.42 8.95 -12.36
N GLU A 41 0.56 9.89 -12.79
CA GLU A 41 0.12 9.96 -14.18
C GLU A 41 1.24 10.35 -15.13
N LYS A 42 2.21 11.12 -14.66
CA LYS A 42 3.32 11.58 -15.49
C LYS A 42 4.52 10.64 -15.49
N THR A 43 4.98 10.26 -14.32
CA THR A 43 6.19 9.45 -14.17
C THR A 43 5.94 7.96 -14.24
N LYS A 44 4.68 7.54 -14.03
CA LYS A 44 4.28 6.13 -13.94
C LYS A 44 4.90 5.41 -12.74
N GLU A 45 5.42 6.15 -11.78
CA GLU A 45 5.94 5.57 -10.54
C GLU A 45 4.80 5.23 -9.59
N VAL A 46 4.96 4.13 -8.86
CA VAL A 46 4.01 3.78 -7.80
C VAL A 46 4.26 4.71 -6.61
N LYS A 47 3.20 5.43 -6.22
CA LYS A 47 3.28 6.41 -5.14
C LYS A 47 2.65 5.89 -3.85
N SER A 48 1.71 4.97 -3.93
CA SER A 48 1.13 4.38 -2.73
C SER A 48 0.55 3.00 -2.99
N VAL A 49 0.38 2.26 -1.90
CA VAL A 49 -0.25 0.94 -1.90
C VAL A 49 -1.35 0.99 -0.85
N GLY A 50 -2.57 0.64 -1.25
CA GLY A 50 -3.71 0.53 -0.34
C GLY A 50 -4.16 -0.91 -0.20
N ILE A 51 -4.42 -1.34 1.03
CA ILE A 51 -4.83 -2.71 1.31
C ILE A 51 -6.11 -2.69 2.13
N LEU A 52 -7.20 -3.21 1.54
CA LEU A 52 -8.47 -3.39 2.23
C LEU A 52 -8.44 -4.63 3.11
N SER A 53 -9.21 -4.59 4.19
CA SER A 53 -9.31 -5.71 5.13
C SER A 53 -7.96 -6.15 5.66
N PHE A 54 -7.14 -5.17 6.06
CA PHE A 54 -5.76 -5.42 6.44
C PHE A 54 -5.64 -6.35 7.65
N LYS A 55 -6.40 -6.12 8.72
CA LYS A 55 -6.36 -6.99 9.90
C LYS A 55 -6.78 -8.41 9.57
N LYS A 56 -7.80 -8.53 8.73
CA LYS A 56 -8.30 -9.83 8.30
C LYS A 56 -7.23 -10.59 7.53
N ARG A 57 -6.51 -9.88 6.65
CA ARG A 57 -5.40 -10.45 5.88
C ARG A 57 -4.19 -10.71 6.76
N ALA A 58 -3.97 -9.87 7.79
CA ALA A 58 -2.81 -9.97 8.65
C ALA A 58 -2.80 -11.26 9.47
N LYS A 59 -3.95 -11.86 9.71
CA LYS A 59 -4.01 -13.17 10.36
C LYS A 59 -3.38 -14.26 9.50
N ASP A 60 -3.38 -14.05 8.19
CA ASP A 60 -2.80 -14.96 7.20
C ASP A 60 -1.53 -14.39 6.57
N LEU A 61 -0.91 -13.41 7.23
CA LEU A 61 0.26 -12.68 6.70
C LEU A 61 1.45 -13.57 6.35
N ARG A 62 1.49 -14.78 6.88
CA ARG A 62 2.55 -15.73 6.52
C ARG A 62 2.54 -16.10 5.04
N ASP A 63 1.41 -15.87 4.38
CA ASP A 63 1.21 -16.28 2.98
C ASP A 63 0.87 -15.15 2.03
N ILE A 64 0.87 -13.89 2.52
CA ILE A 64 0.64 -12.78 1.61
C ILE A 64 1.92 -12.50 0.83
N LYS A 65 2.04 -13.12 -0.31
CA LYS A 65 3.02 -12.71 -1.31
C LYS A 65 2.43 -11.55 -2.07
N LEU A 66 2.57 -10.36 -1.51
CA LEU A 66 2.27 -9.17 -2.25
C LEU A 66 3.46 -8.91 -3.16
N ASN A 67 3.28 -9.09 -4.47
CA ASN A 67 4.25 -8.64 -5.44
C ASN A 67 4.20 -7.12 -5.49
N LEU A 68 4.52 -6.50 -4.36
CA LEU A 68 4.57 -5.04 -4.29
C LEU A 68 5.87 -4.58 -4.93
N PRO A 69 5.82 -3.50 -5.72
CA PRO A 69 7.06 -2.92 -6.25
C PRO A 69 7.89 -2.22 -5.18
N ILE A 70 7.51 -2.39 -3.91
CA ILE A 70 8.21 -1.84 -2.77
C ILE A 70 8.38 -2.94 -1.73
N GLU A 71 9.53 -2.96 -1.09
CA GLU A 71 9.75 -3.82 0.06
C GLU A 71 9.15 -3.16 1.30
N VAL A 72 8.26 -3.87 1.97
CA VAL A 72 7.69 -3.42 3.24
C VAL A 72 7.96 -4.50 4.27
N ASN A 73 8.62 -4.14 5.36
CA ASN A 73 8.84 -5.05 6.45
C ASN A 73 7.67 -4.92 7.44
N PHE A 74 6.67 -5.79 7.28
CA PHE A 74 5.48 -5.76 8.11
C PHE A 74 5.74 -6.14 9.57
N SER A 75 6.88 -6.77 9.87
CA SER A 75 7.20 -7.13 11.25
C SER A 75 7.37 -5.89 12.14
N GLN A 76 7.66 -4.75 11.55
CA GLN A 76 7.79 -3.49 12.30
C GLN A 76 6.44 -2.91 12.72
N PHE A 77 5.34 -3.43 12.18
CA PHE A 77 3.99 -2.95 12.50
C PHE A 77 3.25 -3.86 13.48
N ALA A 78 3.87 -4.94 13.89
CA ALA A 78 3.26 -5.88 14.82
C ALA A 78 3.35 -5.41 16.27
#